data_d838085495056d7a2e037741c8385de3
#
_entry.id   d838085495056d7a2e037741c8385de3
#
_cell.length_a   1.000
_cell.length_b   1.000
_cell.length_c   1.000
_cell.angle_alpha   90.00
_cell.angle_beta   90.00
_cell.angle_gamma   90.00
#
_symmetry.space_group_name_H-M   'P 1'
#
loop_
_entity.id
_entity.type
_entity.pdbx_description
1 polymer ?
#
loop_
_entity_poly.entity_id
_entity_poly.type
_entity_poly.pdbx_seq_one_letter_code
_entity_poly.pdbx_strand_id
1 'polypeptide(L)'
;MGHLHIISASPEAQKRFWTEGLGAEFVASEAYDVYKVPGVLIVVQKGSEREGTAGSVVNHIGMRVRDLKAAVVKCKAAGAEIESENAKQAMMTAPDRIRVELTLDDTLTTAVANHHIHLYGSDPDEMRKWYGDVFGATPGMRGPFKAADLPGVNLSFSQTGAALAGTEGRALDHIGFEVHGLETFTHKLEENGLKLAAPYKQVPSLGIAIAFLRDPWGTYIELTEGLDRLP
;
A
#
# COMPACT_ATOMS: atom_id res chain seq x y z
N MET A 1 6.23 1.09 -7.28
CA MET A 1 5.73 0.75 -5.93
C MET A 1 6.74 -0.18 -5.28
N GLY A 2 7.03 -0.04 -3.99
CA GLY A 2 7.91 -0.93 -3.25
C GLY A 2 7.08 -1.94 -2.45
N HIS A 3 6.51 -1.52 -1.33
CA HIS A 3 5.80 -2.42 -0.43
C HIS A 3 4.64 -1.74 0.31
N LEU A 4 3.82 -2.57 0.95
CA LEU A 4 2.84 -2.20 1.95
C LEU A 4 3.26 -2.87 3.27
N HIS A 5 3.42 -2.11 4.34
CA HIS A 5 3.84 -2.64 5.64
C HIS A 5 2.64 -2.77 6.58
N ILE A 6 2.40 -4.00 7.02
CA ILE A 6 1.29 -4.36 7.88
C ILE A 6 1.81 -4.81 9.24
N ILE A 7 1.27 -4.21 10.32
CA ILE A 7 1.48 -4.70 11.68
C ILE A 7 0.25 -5.54 12.05
N SER A 8 0.47 -6.83 12.26
CA SER A 8 -0.60 -7.81 12.43
C SER A 8 -0.58 -8.45 13.81
N ALA A 9 -1.74 -8.49 14.46
CA ALA A 9 -1.94 -9.30 15.66
C ALA A 9 -2.09 -10.80 15.32
N SER A 10 -2.42 -11.12 14.05
CA SER A 10 -2.62 -12.49 13.57
C SER A 10 -1.93 -12.72 12.21
N PRO A 11 -0.59 -12.87 12.16
CA PRO A 11 0.14 -13.12 10.91
C PRO A 11 -0.39 -14.34 10.14
N GLU A 12 -0.86 -15.37 10.83
CA GLU A 12 -1.47 -16.55 10.18
C GLU A 12 -2.78 -16.21 9.42
N ALA A 13 -3.56 -15.25 9.91
CA ALA A 13 -4.74 -14.78 9.19
C ALA A 13 -4.33 -13.98 7.94
N GLN A 14 -3.30 -13.13 8.04
CA GLN A 14 -2.72 -12.43 6.90
C GLN A 14 -2.18 -13.43 5.87
N LYS A 15 -1.46 -14.47 6.32
CA LYS A 15 -0.94 -15.53 5.44
C LYS A 15 -2.06 -16.18 4.65
N ARG A 16 -3.12 -16.64 5.30
CA ARG A 16 -4.26 -17.23 4.60
C ARG A 16 -4.88 -16.27 3.59
N PHE A 17 -5.09 -15.01 3.99
CA PHE A 17 -5.70 -14.02 3.11
C PHE A 17 -4.86 -13.77 1.85
N TRP A 18 -3.56 -13.51 2.01
CA TRP A 18 -2.69 -13.19 0.87
C TRP A 18 -2.40 -14.41 -0.01
N THR A 19 -2.17 -15.60 0.59
CA THR A 19 -1.83 -16.82 -0.19
C THR A 19 -3.06 -17.54 -0.72
N GLU A 20 -3.96 -17.99 0.15
CA GLU A 20 -5.12 -18.79 -0.22
C GLU A 20 -6.23 -17.92 -0.84
N GLY A 21 -6.44 -16.71 -0.31
CA GLY A 21 -7.41 -15.76 -0.81
C GLY A 21 -7.01 -15.17 -2.16
N LEU A 22 -5.83 -14.59 -2.25
CA LEU A 22 -5.39 -13.82 -3.42
C LEU A 22 -4.32 -14.51 -4.29
N GLY A 23 -3.67 -15.57 -3.79
CA GLY A 23 -2.67 -16.32 -4.56
C GLY A 23 -1.30 -15.64 -4.61
N ALA A 24 -0.96 -14.81 -3.61
CA ALA A 24 0.37 -14.26 -3.46
C ALA A 24 1.40 -15.34 -3.10
N GLU A 25 2.62 -15.17 -3.59
CA GLU A 25 3.74 -16.04 -3.22
C GLU A 25 4.25 -15.67 -1.83
N PHE A 26 4.39 -16.66 -0.94
CA PHE A 26 4.90 -16.45 0.40
C PHE A 26 6.41 -16.65 0.46
N VAL A 27 7.11 -15.68 1.06
CA VAL A 27 8.55 -15.75 1.33
C VAL A 27 8.77 -15.46 2.81
N ALA A 28 9.18 -16.46 3.55
CA ALA A 28 9.53 -16.30 4.96
C ALA A 28 10.88 -15.58 5.11
N SER A 29 10.97 -14.65 6.04
CA SER A 29 12.23 -14.09 6.51
C SER A 29 12.30 -14.20 8.05
N GLU A 30 13.46 -13.93 8.64
CA GLU A 30 13.63 -14.00 10.10
C GLU A 30 12.78 -12.97 10.86
N ALA A 31 12.52 -11.81 10.23
CA ALA A 31 11.86 -10.67 10.87
C ALA A 31 10.43 -10.43 10.40
N TYR A 32 10.09 -10.85 9.17
CA TYR A 32 8.84 -10.51 8.51
C TYR A 32 8.31 -11.66 7.68
N ASP A 33 6.99 -11.76 7.57
CA ASP A 33 6.34 -12.51 6.52
C ASP A 33 6.19 -11.63 5.29
N VAL A 34 6.68 -12.06 4.14
CA VAL A 34 6.61 -11.29 2.89
C VAL A 34 5.74 -12.04 1.88
N TYR A 35 4.79 -11.34 1.29
CA TYR A 35 3.94 -11.89 0.22
C TYR A 35 4.21 -11.11 -1.05
N LYS A 36 4.67 -11.80 -2.09
CA LYS A 36 4.93 -11.22 -3.40
C LYS A 36 3.64 -11.19 -4.20
N VAL A 37 3.19 -9.98 -4.52
CA VAL A 37 2.13 -9.70 -5.48
C VAL A 37 2.78 -8.94 -6.64
N PRO A 38 2.51 -9.28 -7.91
CA PRO A 38 3.02 -8.50 -9.03
C PRO A 38 2.79 -7.01 -8.86
N GLY A 39 3.89 -6.25 -8.77
CA GLY A 39 3.90 -4.80 -8.58
C GLY A 39 3.98 -4.31 -7.14
N VAL A 40 3.96 -5.18 -6.12
CA VAL A 40 4.09 -4.77 -4.72
C VAL A 40 4.51 -5.94 -3.82
N LEU A 41 5.31 -5.67 -2.79
CA LEU A 41 5.53 -6.59 -1.67
C LEU A 41 4.56 -6.24 -0.54
N ILE A 42 3.97 -7.25 0.07
CA ILE A 42 3.21 -7.09 1.31
C ILE A 42 4.09 -7.61 2.44
N VAL A 43 4.55 -6.71 3.29
CA VAL A 43 5.43 -7.01 4.41
C VAL A 43 4.59 -7.05 5.68
N VAL A 44 4.54 -8.18 6.36
CA VAL A 44 3.75 -8.36 7.57
C VAL A 44 4.67 -8.57 8.75
N GLN A 45 4.58 -7.67 9.72
CA GLN A 45 5.26 -7.74 11.01
C GLN A 45 4.29 -8.16 12.10
N LYS A 46 4.68 -9.13 12.92
CA LYS A 46 3.90 -9.50 14.10
C LYS A 46 3.92 -8.36 15.13
N GLY A 47 2.75 -7.97 15.60
CA GLY A 47 2.58 -6.92 16.61
C GLY A 47 1.29 -7.07 17.40
N SER A 48 0.94 -6.05 18.19
CA SER A 48 -0.35 -5.98 18.86
C SER A 48 -1.47 -5.60 17.90
N GLU A 49 -2.72 -5.84 18.31
CA GLU A 49 -3.90 -5.35 17.60
C GLU A 49 -3.86 -3.83 17.45
N ARG A 50 -4.20 -3.36 16.26
CA ARG A 50 -4.18 -1.94 15.89
C ARG A 50 -5.44 -1.56 15.12
N GLU A 51 -5.72 -0.26 15.05
CA GLU A 51 -6.80 0.24 14.20
C GLU A 51 -6.52 -0.06 12.73
N GLY A 52 -7.55 -0.49 12.00
CA GLY A 52 -7.48 -0.77 10.56
C GLY A 52 -7.42 0.50 9.70
N THR A 53 -7.71 0.36 8.39
CA THR A 53 -7.64 1.50 7.46
C THR A 53 -8.87 2.42 7.50
N ALA A 54 -10.00 1.99 8.08
CA ALA A 54 -11.15 2.86 8.26
C ALA A 54 -10.80 4.06 9.15
N GLY A 55 -11.14 5.28 8.71
CA GLY A 55 -10.80 6.52 9.42
C GLY A 55 -9.33 6.95 9.29
N SER A 56 -8.54 6.28 8.47
CA SER A 56 -7.18 6.67 8.11
C SER A 56 -7.14 7.44 6.79
N VAL A 57 -6.07 8.21 6.58
CA VAL A 57 -5.79 8.89 5.30
C VAL A 57 -5.64 7.89 4.15
N VAL A 58 -5.10 6.70 4.38
CA VAL A 58 -5.18 5.57 3.44
C VAL A 58 -6.43 4.78 3.75
N ASN A 59 -7.48 5.00 2.98
CA ASN A 59 -8.78 4.36 3.19
C ASN A 59 -8.77 2.87 2.83
N HIS A 60 -8.15 2.53 1.69
CA HIS A 60 -8.01 1.15 1.24
C HIS A 60 -6.86 0.99 0.25
N ILE A 61 -6.45 -0.25 0.08
CA ILE A 61 -5.53 -0.69 -0.97
C ILE A 61 -6.32 -1.44 -2.04
N GLY A 62 -5.94 -1.28 -3.29
CA GLY A 62 -6.62 -1.92 -4.42
C GLY A 62 -5.76 -2.96 -5.10
N MET A 63 -6.36 -4.10 -5.42
CA MET A 63 -5.76 -5.18 -6.20
C MET A 63 -6.59 -5.43 -7.45
N ARG A 64 -5.94 -5.75 -8.57
CA ARG A 64 -6.60 -6.31 -9.75
C ARG A 64 -6.60 -7.83 -9.64
N VAL A 65 -7.70 -8.46 -10.02
CA VAL A 65 -7.83 -9.91 -10.03
C VAL A 65 -8.39 -10.39 -11.35
N ARG A 66 -7.86 -11.51 -11.85
CA ARG A 66 -8.27 -12.08 -13.13
C ARG A 66 -9.70 -12.65 -13.10
N ASP A 67 -10.12 -13.19 -11.98
CA ASP A 67 -11.46 -13.72 -11.75
C ASP A 67 -12.00 -13.21 -10.41
N LEU A 68 -12.83 -12.17 -10.48
CA LEU A 68 -13.36 -11.51 -9.30
C LEU A 68 -14.23 -12.44 -8.44
N LYS A 69 -15.10 -13.23 -9.06
CA LYS A 69 -15.99 -14.14 -8.32
C LYS A 69 -15.20 -15.20 -7.56
N ALA A 70 -14.21 -15.82 -8.21
CA ALA A 70 -13.38 -16.81 -7.57
C ALA A 70 -12.53 -16.18 -6.45
N ALA A 71 -11.98 -14.97 -6.66
CA ALA A 71 -11.21 -14.25 -5.66
C ALA A 71 -12.06 -13.89 -4.42
N VAL A 72 -13.28 -13.37 -4.61
CA VAL A 72 -14.22 -13.06 -3.51
C VAL A 72 -14.54 -14.30 -2.67
N VAL A 73 -14.84 -15.43 -3.31
CA VAL A 73 -15.12 -16.70 -2.60
C VAL A 73 -13.92 -17.14 -1.77
N LYS A 74 -12.71 -17.10 -2.34
CA LYS A 74 -11.47 -17.47 -1.66
C LYS A 74 -11.13 -16.53 -0.51
N CYS A 75 -11.22 -15.20 -0.73
CA CYS A 75 -10.96 -14.21 0.32
C CYS A 75 -11.92 -14.36 1.49
N LYS A 76 -13.22 -14.62 1.22
CA LYS A 76 -14.22 -14.90 2.25
C LYS A 76 -13.87 -16.16 3.05
N ALA A 77 -13.46 -17.23 2.37
CA ALA A 77 -13.01 -18.46 3.04
C ALA A 77 -11.72 -18.24 3.87
N ALA A 78 -10.87 -17.30 3.45
CA ALA A 78 -9.66 -16.89 4.16
C ALA A 78 -9.91 -15.86 5.29
N GLY A 79 -11.18 -15.52 5.57
CA GLY A 79 -11.56 -14.70 6.72
C GLY A 79 -11.85 -13.23 6.41
N ALA A 80 -11.97 -12.84 5.13
CA ALA A 80 -12.40 -11.49 4.78
C ALA A 80 -13.93 -11.32 4.90
N GLU A 81 -14.35 -10.13 5.31
CA GLU A 81 -15.75 -9.71 5.33
C GLU A 81 -16.04 -8.86 4.10
N ILE A 82 -17.05 -9.26 3.29
CA ILE A 82 -17.42 -8.53 2.08
C ILE A 82 -18.34 -7.37 2.44
N GLU A 83 -17.90 -6.15 2.15
CA GLU A 83 -18.67 -4.92 2.37
C GLU A 83 -19.63 -4.63 1.20
N SER A 84 -19.16 -4.80 -0.02
CA SER A 84 -19.95 -4.63 -1.25
C SER A 84 -19.35 -5.42 -2.41
N GLU A 85 -20.19 -5.81 -3.36
CA GLU A 85 -19.78 -6.52 -4.56
C GLU A 85 -20.68 -6.13 -5.74
N ASN A 86 -20.09 -6.01 -6.92
CA ASN A 86 -20.76 -5.88 -8.20
C ASN A 86 -20.00 -6.66 -9.27
N ALA A 87 -20.41 -6.55 -10.53
CA ALA A 87 -19.81 -7.33 -11.63
C ALA A 87 -18.31 -7.02 -11.89
N LYS A 88 -17.80 -5.87 -11.42
CA LYS A 88 -16.44 -5.41 -11.72
C LYS A 88 -15.56 -5.19 -10.50
N GLN A 89 -16.15 -5.02 -9.33
CA GLN A 89 -15.44 -4.64 -8.11
C GLN A 89 -16.06 -5.31 -6.88
N ALA A 90 -15.22 -5.57 -5.88
CA ALA A 90 -15.64 -5.93 -4.53
C ALA A 90 -14.81 -5.15 -3.52
N MET A 91 -15.46 -4.62 -2.49
CA MET A 91 -14.82 -4.06 -1.32
C MET A 91 -14.94 -5.03 -0.16
N MET A 92 -13.86 -5.23 0.57
CA MET A 92 -13.84 -6.15 1.72
C MET A 92 -12.96 -5.61 2.84
N THR A 93 -13.25 -6.05 4.05
CA THR A 93 -12.39 -5.92 5.22
C THR A 93 -11.60 -7.22 5.37
N ALA A 94 -10.30 -7.15 5.14
CA ALA A 94 -9.33 -8.23 5.33
C ALA A 94 -8.90 -8.32 6.82
N PRO A 95 -8.11 -9.34 7.21
CA PRO A 95 -7.57 -9.43 8.57
C PRO A 95 -6.91 -8.12 9.03
N ASP A 96 -6.89 -7.89 10.35
CA ASP A 96 -6.45 -6.64 10.99
C ASP A 96 -7.22 -5.39 10.51
N ARG A 97 -8.47 -5.58 10.02
CA ARG A 97 -9.39 -4.51 9.60
C ARG A 97 -8.81 -3.63 8.47
N ILE A 98 -8.00 -4.23 7.60
CA ILE A 98 -7.48 -3.57 6.40
C ILE A 98 -8.51 -3.68 5.29
N ARG A 99 -8.96 -2.54 4.75
CA ARG A 99 -9.87 -2.53 3.60
C ARG A 99 -9.12 -2.78 2.31
N VAL A 100 -9.64 -3.71 1.52
CA VAL A 100 -9.08 -4.11 0.23
C VAL A 100 -10.17 -4.02 -0.83
N GLU A 101 -9.89 -3.29 -1.92
CA GLU A 101 -10.73 -3.29 -3.13
C GLU A 101 -10.17 -4.29 -4.13
N LEU A 102 -11.02 -5.19 -4.62
CA LEU A 102 -10.70 -6.03 -5.77
C LEU A 102 -11.37 -5.47 -7.02
N THR A 103 -10.60 -5.29 -8.09
CA THR A 103 -11.10 -4.86 -9.40
C THR A 103 -10.85 -5.96 -10.42
N LEU A 104 -11.90 -6.35 -11.17
CA LEU A 104 -11.79 -7.32 -12.25
C LEU A 104 -10.88 -6.80 -13.36
N ASP A 105 -9.90 -7.59 -13.73
CA ASP A 105 -9.06 -7.42 -14.92
C ASP A 105 -8.78 -8.79 -15.53
N ASP A 106 -9.64 -9.22 -16.44
CA ASP A 106 -9.58 -10.52 -17.11
C ASP A 106 -8.40 -10.67 -18.09
N THR A 107 -7.67 -9.58 -18.32
CA THR A 107 -6.45 -9.58 -19.16
C THR A 107 -5.19 -9.97 -18.36
N LEU A 108 -5.27 -10.05 -17.03
CA LEU A 108 -4.13 -10.42 -16.19
C LEU A 108 -3.62 -11.83 -16.53
N THR A 109 -2.32 -11.98 -16.63
CA THR A 109 -1.62 -13.26 -16.74
C THR A 109 -1.44 -13.96 -15.39
N THR A 110 -1.51 -13.20 -14.30
CA THR A 110 -1.44 -13.66 -12.90
C THR A 110 -2.83 -13.69 -12.26
N ALA A 111 -2.96 -14.35 -11.13
CA ALA A 111 -4.24 -14.36 -10.40
C ALA A 111 -4.59 -12.99 -9.82
N VAL A 112 -3.57 -12.28 -9.34
CA VAL A 112 -3.65 -10.97 -8.70
C VAL A 112 -2.51 -10.07 -9.16
N ALA A 113 -2.69 -8.76 -9.12
CA ALA A 113 -1.64 -7.75 -9.28
C ALA A 113 -1.98 -6.49 -8.47
N ASN A 114 -0.97 -5.71 -8.12
CA ASN A 114 -1.17 -4.38 -7.51
C ASN A 114 -1.97 -3.46 -8.44
N HIS A 115 -2.75 -2.57 -7.85
CA HIS A 115 -3.53 -1.60 -8.62
C HIS A 115 -3.36 -0.19 -8.10
N HIS A 116 -3.87 0.10 -6.90
CA HIS A 116 -3.91 1.46 -6.39
C HIS A 116 -3.86 1.55 -4.88
N ILE A 117 -3.58 2.75 -4.41
CA ILE A 117 -3.79 3.18 -3.03
C ILE A 117 -4.80 4.31 -3.06
N HIS A 118 -5.87 4.21 -2.27
CA HIS A 118 -6.89 5.24 -2.21
C HIS A 118 -6.73 6.08 -0.96
N LEU A 119 -6.34 7.33 -1.17
CA LEU A 119 -6.11 8.31 -0.13
C LEU A 119 -7.31 9.24 -0.01
N TYR A 120 -7.65 9.61 1.22
CA TYR A 120 -8.70 10.57 1.54
C TYR A 120 -8.08 11.81 2.19
N GLY A 121 -8.61 12.98 1.85
CA GLY A 121 -8.15 14.24 2.40
C GLY A 121 -9.16 15.36 2.17
N SER A 122 -8.83 16.56 2.64
CA SER A 122 -9.68 17.74 2.47
C SER A 122 -9.68 18.28 1.05
N ASP A 123 -8.54 18.14 0.34
CA ASP A 123 -8.34 18.65 -1.02
C ASP A 123 -7.58 17.65 -1.90
N PRO A 124 -8.29 16.87 -2.76
CA PRO A 124 -7.67 15.93 -3.68
C PRO A 124 -6.75 16.57 -4.74
N ASP A 125 -6.96 17.84 -5.11
CA ASP A 125 -6.08 18.52 -6.06
C ASP A 125 -4.75 18.87 -5.42
N GLU A 126 -4.77 19.34 -4.18
CA GLU A 126 -3.57 19.61 -3.40
C GLU A 126 -2.78 18.32 -3.15
N MET A 127 -3.47 17.21 -2.80
CA MET A 127 -2.84 15.89 -2.65
C MET A 127 -2.16 15.46 -3.95
N ARG A 128 -2.89 15.48 -5.06
CA ARG A 128 -2.36 15.12 -6.38
C ARG A 128 -1.15 15.95 -6.76
N LYS A 129 -1.21 17.27 -6.51
CA LYS A 129 -0.10 18.18 -6.78
C LYS A 129 1.13 17.83 -5.93
N TRP A 130 0.95 17.59 -4.64
CA TRP A 130 2.04 17.24 -3.73
C TRP A 130 2.78 15.96 -4.16
N TYR A 131 2.05 14.90 -4.49
CA TYR A 131 2.67 13.65 -4.98
C TYR A 131 3.36 13.85 -6.33
N GLY A 132 2.86 14.75 -7.18
CA GLY A 132 3.51 15.18 -8.41
C GLY A 132 4.83 15.90 -8.15
N ASP A 133 4.81 16.90 -7.27
CA ASP A 133 5.99 17.74 -6.94
C ASP A 133 7.08 16.93 -6.24
N VAL A 134 6.71 16.04 -5.31
CA VAL A 134 7.66 15.28 -4.48
C VAL A 134 8.20 14.04 -5.18
N PHE A 135 7.34 13.26 -5.83
CA PHE A 135 7.69 11.97 -6.40
C PHE A 135 7.66 11.92 -7.94
N GLY A 136 7.29 13.02 -8.58
CA GLY A 136 7.11 13.04 -10.04
C GLY A 136 5.89 12.23 -10.51
N ALA A 137 4.88 12.03 -9.64
CA ALA A 137 3.68 11.31 -10.02
C ALA A 137 2.94 12.04 -11.15
N THR A 138 2.56 11.30 -12.19
CA THR A 138 1.87 11.87 -13.36
C THR A 138 0.40 12.09 -13.05
N PRO A 139 -0.12 13.33 -13.08
CA PRO A 139 -1.52 13.62 -12.78
C PRO A 139 -2.47 12.95 -13.77
N GLY A 140 -3.58 12.40 -13.28
CA GLY A 140 -4.57 11.70 -14.09
C GLY A 140 -5.92 11.59 -13.39
N MET A 141 -6.72 10.64 -13.88
CA MET A 141 -8.00 10.24 -13.31
C MET A 141 -8.10 8.72 -13.26
N ARG A 142 -8.72 8.18 -12.21
CA ARG A 142 -9.15 6.78 -12.14
C ARG A 142 -10.68 6.72 -11.97
N GLY A 143 -11.38 6.47 -13.06
CA GLY A 143 -12.84 6.64 -13.08
C GLY A 143 -13.22 8.06 -12.67
N PRO A 144 -14.06 8.27 -11.64
CA PRO A 144 -14.45 9.59 -11.19
C PRO A 144 -13.43 10.26 -10.25
N PHE A 145 -12.39 9.53 -9.81
CA PHE A 145 -11.44 10.01 -8.81
C PHE A 145 -10.27 10.74 -9.45
N LYS A 146 -9.84 11.84 -8.84
CA LYS A 146 -8.55 12.44 -9.13
C LYS A 146 -7.45 11.45 -8.78
N ALA A 147 -6.44 11.37 -9.61
CA ALA A 147 -5.39 10.38 -9.45
C ALA A 147 -4.03 10.91 -9.88
N ALA A 148 -2.98 10.22 -9.45
CA ALA A 148 -1.63 10.40 -9.96
C ALA A 148 -0.95 9.04 -10.08
N ASP A 149 -0.23 8.82 -11.18
CA ASP A 149 0.43 7.56 -11.45
C ASP A 149 1.92 7.62 -11.09
N LEU A 150 2.36 6.66 -10.30
CA LEU A 150 3.77 6.32 -10.09
C LEU A 150 4.05 4.95 -10.73
N PRO A 151 5.30 4.62 -11.06
CA PRO A 151 5.65 3.30 -11.56
C PRO A 151 5.09 2.18 -10.65
N GLY A 152 4.19 1.35 -11.20
CA GLY A 152 3.59 0.20 -10.52
C GLY A 152 2.43 0.51 -9.56
N VAL A 153 1.96 1.75 -9.43
CA VAL A 153 0.81 2.08 -8.58
C VAL A 153 0.08 3.34 -9.05
N ASN A 154 -1.24 3.31 -9.00
CA ASN A 154 -2.07 4.50 -9.10
C ASN A 154 -2.38 5.01 -7.67
N LEU A 155 -2.21 6.30 -7.42
CA LEU A 155 -2.66 6.98 -6.21
C LEU A 155 -3.98 7.66 -6.54
N SER A 156 -5.06 7.22 -5.91
CA SER A 156 -6.39 7.84 -6.09
C SER A 156 -6.73 8.69 -4.89
N PHE A 157 -7.37 9.81 -5.13
CA PHE A 157 -7.67 10.82 -4.10
C PHE A 157 -9.16 11.11 -4.04
N SER A 158 -9.72 11.09 -2.83
CA SER A 158 -11.11 11.46 -2.56
C SER A 158 -11.21 12.51 -1.48
N GLN A 159 -12.19 13.42 -1.65
CA GLN A 159 -12.46 14.44 -0.65
C GLN A 159 -13.26 13.88 0.52
N THR A 160 -12.89 14.31 1.72
CA THR A 160 -13.69 14.09 2.93
C THR A 160 -13.62 15.32 3.85
N GLY A 161 -14.71 15.59 4.54
CA GLY A 161 -14.73 16.56 5.64
C GLY A 161 -14.47 15.95 7.02
N ALA A 162 -14.30 14.63 7.09
CA ALA A 162 -14.00 13.95 8.34
C ALA A 162 -12.54 14.18 8.76
N ALA A 163 -12.29 14.26 10.05
CA ALA A 163 -10.94 14.20 10.59
C ALA A 163 -10.39 12.77 10.38
N LEU A 164 -9.22 12.67 9.77
CA LEU A 164 -8.56 11.40 9.49
C LEU A 164 -7.31 11.26 10.37
N ALA A 165 -7.02 10.03 10.77
CA ALA A 165 -5.76 9.69 11.42
C ALA A 165 -4.68 9.41 10.35
N GLY A 166 -3.43 9.67 10.70
CA GLY A 166 -2.28 9.20 9.92
C GLY A 166 -2.21 7.66 9.92
N THR A 167 -1.33 7.11 9.08
CA THR A 167 -1.18 5.65 8.97
C THR A 167 -0.24 5.08 10.02
N GLU A 168 0.77 5.83 10.45
CA GLU A 168 1.78 5.36 11.41
C GLU A 168 1.14 4.80 12.69
N GLY A 169 1.54 3.61 13.07
CA GLY A 169 1.01 2.94 14.25
C GLY A 169 -0.34 2.25 14.03
N ARG A 170 -0.90 2.23 12.82
CA ARG A 170 -2.10 1.48 12.46
C ARG A 170 -1.74 0.10 11.89
N ALA A 171 -2.74 -0.72 11.57
CA ALA A 171 -2.50 -2.03 10.97
C ALA A 171 -1.82 -1.92 9.59
N LEU A 172 -2.28 -1.03 8.71
CA LEU A 172 -1.49 -0.56 7.57
C LEU A 172 -0.64 0.62 8.07
N ASP A 173 0.59 0.34 8.45
CA ASP A 173 1.47 1.31 9.11
C ASP A 173 2.04 2.33 8.13
N HIS A 174 2.58 1.85 7.03
CA HIS A 174 3.14 2.70 5.99
C HIS A 174 3.05 2.09 4.59
N ILE A 175 3.19 2.96 3.61
CA ILE A 175 3.36 2.59 2.21
C ILE A 175 4.82 2.83 1.81
N GLY A 176 5.41 1.94 1.02
CA GLY A 176 6.80 2.02 0.62
C GLY A 176 6.95 2.28 -0.88
N PHE A 177 7.85 3.19 -1.24
CA PHE A 177 8.27 3.43 -2.62
C PHE A 177 9.72 3.02 -2.82
N GLU A 178 9.97 2.20 -3.83
CA GLU A 178 11.33 1.90 -4.28
C GLU A 178 11.90 3.10 -5.04
N VAL A 179 13.09 3.54 -4.66
CA VAL A 179 13.78 4.73 -5.19
C VAL A 179 15.20 4.36 -5.58
N HIS A 180 15.63 4.74 -6.76
CA HIS A 180 17.03 4.61 -7.16
C HIS A 180 17.81 5.86 -6.76
N GLY A 181 18.98 5.67 -6.15
CA GLY A 181 19.80 6.76 -5.62
C GLY A 181 19.16 7.46 -4.42
N LEU A 182 18.69 6.68 -3.47
CA LEU A 182 17.90 7.13 -2.31
C LEU A 182 18.62 8.21 -1.50
N GLU A 183 19.95 8.08 -1.27
CA GLU A 183 20.72 9.09 -0.53
C GLU A 183 20.64 10.46 -1.20
N THR A 184 20.87 10.51 -2.51
CA THR A 184 20.77 11.75 -3.28
C THR A 184 19.35 12.29 -3.31
N PHE A 185 18.36 11.39 -3.38
CA PHE A 185 16.95 11.78 -3.39
C PHE A 185 16.53 12.41 -2.05
N THR A 186 16.94 11.83 -0.92
CA THR A 186 16.63 12.39 0.40
C THR A 186 17.27 13.77 0.61
N HIS A 187 18.52 13.98 0.19
CA HIS A 187 19.12 15.31 0.21
C HIS A 187 18.32 16.35 -0.59
N LYS A 188 17.86 16.00 -1.79
CA LYS A 188 17.01 16.89 -2.59
C LYS A 188 15.68 17.22 -1.90
N LEU A 189 15.07 16.25 -1.21
CA LEU A 189 13.85 16.50 -0.45
C LEU A 189 14.11 17.52 0.66
N GLU A 190 15.19 17.38 1.41
CA GLU A 190 15.58 18.30 2.48
C GLU A 190 15.93 19.70 1.96
N GLU A 191 16.68 19.79 0.84
CA GLU A 191 16.99 21.07 0.15
C GLU A 191 15.71 21.79 -0.31
N ASN A 192 14.67 21.04 -0.68
CA ASN A 192 13.35 21.57 -1.02
C ASN A 192 12.45 21.83 0.20
N GLY A 193 12.99 21.73 1.42
CA GLY A 193 12.29 22.05 2.66
C GLY A 193 11.40 20.93 3.22
N LEU A 194 11.44 19.72 2.66
CA LEU A 194 10.73 18.58 3.25
C LEU A 194 11.53 18.04 4.45
N LYS A 195 10.83 17.77 5.53
CA LYS A 195 11.41 17.16 6.72
C LYS A 195 11.24 15.65 6.68
N LEU A 196 12.34 14.91 6.73
CA LEU A 196 12.31 13.47 6.89
C LEU A 196 11.83 13.10 8.31
N ALA A 197 11.02 12.08 8.42
CA ALA A 197 10.61 11.49 9.69
C ALA A 197 11.73 10.60 10.28
N ALA A 198 12.47 9.91 9.40
CA ALA A 198 13.74 9.27 9.71
C ALA A 198 14.71 9.50 8.54
N PRO A 199 15.98 9.88 8.81
CA PRO A 199 16.96 10.16 7.77
C PRO A 199 17.35 8.89 7.01
N TYR A 200 18.02 9.10 5.86
CA TYR A 200 18.66 8.02 5.11
C TYR A 200 19.52 7.15 6.02
N LYS A 201 19.35 5.83 5.86
CA LYS A 201 20.11 4.83 6.60
C LYS A 201 20.27 3.58 5.74
N GLN A 202 21.48 3.05 5.69
CA GLN A 202 21.74 1.71 5.16
C GLN A 202 21.37 0.64 6.18
N VAL A 203 20.81 -0.46 5.71
CA VAL A 203 20.48 -1.67 6.48
C VAL A 203 21.26 -2.84 5.89
N PRO A 204 22.58 -2.99 6.23
CA PRO A 204 23.46 -3.95 5.58
C PRO A 204 22.99 -5.41 5.71
N SER A 205 22.33 -5.76 6.82
CA SER A 205 21.78 -7.11 7.04
C SER A 205 20.72 -7.50 6.02
N LEU A 206 20.04 -6.53 5.41
CA LEU A 206 19.04 -6.74 4.37
C LEU A 206 19.52 -6.33 2.98
N GLY A 207 20.69 -5.71 2.87
CA GLY A 207 21.22 -5.19 1.59
C GLY A 207 20.42 -4.03 1.01
N ILE A 208 19.66 -3.29 1.83
CA ILE A 208 18.80 -2.18 1.41
C ILE A 208 19.23 -0.87 2.09
N ALA A 209 18.73 0.23 1.57
CA ALA A 209 18.73 1.51 2.27
C ALA A 209 17.28 2.00 2.47
N ILE A 210 17.06 2.78 3.53
CA ILE A 210 15.73 3.28 3.91
C ILE A 210 15.79 4.75 4.33
N ALA A 211 14.67 5.43 4.18
CA ALA A 211 14.36 6.72 4.78
C ALA A 211 12.85 6.85 4.96
N PHE A 212 12.40 7.74 5.85
CA PHE A 212 10.96 7.93 6.05
C PHE A 212 10.57 9.39 5.99
N LEU A 213 9.38 9.65 5.46
CA LEU A 213 8.74 10.96 5.53
C LEU A 213 7.23 10.82 5.82
N ARG A 214 6.57 11.93 6.08
CA ARG A 214 5.11 12.01 6.15
C ARG A 214 4.62 13.00 5.13
N ASP A 215 3.54 12.64 4.44
CA ASP A 215 2.83 13.62 3.64
C ASP A 215 2.06 14.60 4.56
N PRO A 216 1.57 15.73 4.05
CA PRO A 216 0.85 16.73 4.85
C PRO A 216 -0.45 16.21 5.50
N TRP A 217 -0.99 15.08 5.03
CA TRP A 217 -2.24 14.49 5.52
C TRP A 217 -2.01 13.36 6.52
N GLY A 218 -0.75 12.95 6.74
CA GLY A 218 -0.38 11.96 7.74
C GLY A 218 -0.12 10.56 7.18
N THR A 219 0.01 10.39 5.85
CA THR A 219 0.50 9.14 5.30
C THR A 219 1.97 8.96 5.68
N TYR A 220 2.30 7.88 6.39
CA TYR A 220 3.67 7.50 6.66
C TYR A 220 4.23 6.77 5.45
N ILE A 221 5.34 7.24 4.94
CA ILE A 221 5.93 6.78 3.67
C ILE A 221 7.35 6.33 3.94
N GLU A 222 7.66 5.07 3.62
CA GLU A 222 9.02 4.57 3.56
C GLU A 222 9.56 4.71 2.14
N LEU A 223 10.78 5.21 2.04
CA LEU A 223 11.57 5.19 0.82
C LEU A 223 12.60 4.09 0.96
N THR A 224 12.64 3.18 0.01
CA THR A 224 13.58 2.05 0.01
C THR A 224 14.43 2.06 -1.24
N GLU A 225 15.65 1.56 -1.13
CA GLU A 225 16.50 1.23 -2.27
C GLU A 225 17.04 -0.18 -2.10
N GLY A 226 16.76 -1.05 -3.07
CA GLY A 226 17.28 -2.42 -3.10
C GLY A 226 16.27 -3.51 -2.80
N LEU A 227 14.99 -3.18 -2.61
CA LEU A 227 13.92 -4.20 -2.45
C LEU A 227 13.74 -5.05 -3.70
N ASP A 228 13.99 -4.51 -4.87
CA ASP A 228 13.92 -5.19 -6.17
C ASP A 228 14.99 -6.28 -6.33
N ARG A 229 16.01 -6.28 -5.45
CA ARG A 229 17.11 -7.27 -5.40
C ARG A 229 16.89 -8.38 -4.38
N LEU A 230 15.85 -8.26 -3.57
CA LEU A 230 15.52 -9.31 -2.61
C LEU A 230 14.97 -10.55 -3.34
N PRO A 231 15.38 -11.77 -2.92
CA PRO A 231 15.04 -13.03 -3.59
C PRO A 231 13.53 -13.31 -3.65
#